data_b59ca437f34cd8320c780619739527b9
#
_entry.id   b59ca437f34cd8320c780619739527b9
#
_cell.length_a   1.000
_cell.length_b   1.000
_cell.length_c   1.000
_cell.angle_alpha   90.00
_cell.angle_beta   90.00
_cell.angle_gamma   90.00
#
_symmetry.space_group_name_H-M   'P 1'
#
loop_
_entity.id
_entity.type
_entity.pdbx_description
1 polymer ?
#
loop_
_entity_poly.entity_id
_entity_poly.type
_entity_poly.pdbx_seq_one_letter_code
_entity_poly.pdbx_strand_id
1 'polypeptide(L)'
;LPPEVFDLQESDIISVSALEYSLFTQRFDTELLLNGSLQATFELTCMRSLHSFKQTISMPSVAVSIELGNDGIIDPAPQIREEILLELPTNPRCEDGDSPANCEIDPKYLAVDKPTDDGVEPAPAPEKPNPWGALDAFDSQD
;
A
#
# COMPACT_ATOMS: atom_id res chain seq x y z
N LEU A 1 -19.59 -7.80 5.43
CA LEU A 1 -19.28 -6.78 6.43
C LEU A 1 -19.33 -5.40 5.78
N PRO A 2 -19.92 -4.37 6.40
CA PRO A 2 -20.03 -3.04 5.83
C PRO A 2 -18.64 -2.36 5.68
N PRO A 3 -18.50 -1.35 4.80
CA PRO A 3 -17.21 -0.70 4.53
C PRO A 3 -16.54 -0.09 5.77
N GLU A 4 -17.35 0.31 6.75
CA GLU A 4 -16.89 0.92 8.01
C GLU A 4 -16.03 -0.06 8.85
N VAL A 5 -16.10 -1.36 8.58
CA VAL A 5 -15.29 -2.37 9.26
C VAL A 5 -13.79 -2.11 9.08
N PHE A 6 -13.42 -1.46 7.97
CA PHE A 6 -12.02 -1.18 7.69
C PHE A 6 -11.42 -0.08 8.54
N ASP A 7 -12.24 0.84 9.10
CA ASP A 7 -11.80 1.95 9.96
C ASP A 7 -10.59 2.71 9.38
N LEU A 8 -10.68 3.01 8.08
CA LEU A 8 -9.62 3.72 7.37
C LEU A 8 -9.71 5.22 7.69
N GLN A 9 -8.65 5.77 8.24
CA GLN A 9 -8.55 7.19 8.60
C GLN A 9 -7.71 7.99 7.61
N GLU A 10 -7.09 7.32 6.65
CA GLU A 10 -6.25 7.93 5.62
C GLU A 10 -7.09 8.38 4.44
N SER A 11 -6.77 9.55 3.89
CA SER A 11 -7.47 10.11 2.73
C SER A 11 -7.12 9.42 1.41
N ASP A 12 -6.01 8.71 1.37
CA ASP A 12 -5.46 8.11 0.15
C ASP A 12 -6.00 6.70 -0.13
N ILE A 13 -6.69 6.14 0.86
CA ILE A 13 -7.31 4.80 0.78
C ILE A 13 -8.72 4.88 1.34
N ILE A 14 -9.71 4.61 0.52
CA ILE A 14 -11.12 4.61 0.91
C ILE A 14 -11.75 3.27 0.52
N SER A 15 -12.44 2.64 1.46
CA SER A 15 -13.26 1.47 1.15
C SER A 15 -14.55 1.92 0.46
N VAL A 16 -14.80 1.44 -0.75
CA VAL A 16 -15.99 1.78 -1.55
C VAL A 16 -17.01 0.65 -1.64
N SER A 17 -16.63 -0.57 -1.24
CA SER A 17 -17.55 -1.70 -1.18
C SER A 17 -17.56 -2.35 0.21
N ALA A 18 -18.62 -3.10 0.48
CA ALA A 18 -18.65 -4.02 1.61
C ALA A 18 -17.56 -5.10 1.43
N LEU A 19 -17.02 -5.59 2.54
CA LEU A 19 -16.18 -6.77 2.54
C LEU A 19 -17.05 -8.00 2.31
N GLU A 20 -16.86 -8.65 1.17
CA GLU A 20 -17.47 -9.94 0.84
C GLU A 20 -16.56 -11.07 1.31
N TYR A 21 -17.15 -12.10 1.90
CA TYR A 21 -16.39 -13.24 2.38
C TYR A 21 -17.20 -14.53 2.25
N SER A 22 -16.47 -15.61 2.03
CA SER A 22 -17.02 -16.98 2.08
C SER A 22 -16.03 -17.83 2.85
N LEU A 23 -16.34 -18.14 4.11
CA LEU A 23 -15.42 -18.79 5.05
C LEU A 23 -16.01 -20.09 5.59
N PHE A 24 -15.18 -21.13 5.59
CA PHE A 24 -15.42 -22.37 6.31
C PHE A 24 -14.71 -22.32 7.65
N THR A 25 -15.42 -22.73 8.68
CA THR A 25 -14.94 -22.71 10.04
C THR A 25 -14.63 -24.13 10.51
N GLN A 26 -13.42 -24.34 11.00
CA GLN A 26 -13.00 -25.60 11.62
C GLN A 26 -12.47 -25.33 13.02
N ARG A 27 -12.88 -26.13 13.98
CA ARG A 27 -12.42 -26.02 15.35
C ARG A 27 -11.36 -27.09 15.64
N PHE A 28 -10.25 -26.67 16.22
CA PHE A 28 -9.17 -27.51 16.71
C PHE A 28 -8.88 -27.16 18.18
N ASP A 29 -9.34 -27.98 19.10
CA ASP A 29 -9.18 -27.75 20.54
C ASP A 29 -9.53 -26.33 20.99
N THR A 30 -8.52 -25.49 21.15
CA THR A 30 -8.62 -24.08 21.59
C THR A 30 -8.48 -23.07 20.44
N GLU A 31 -8.41 -23.54 19.20
CA GLU A 31 -8.27 -22.68 18.03
C GLU A 31 -9.43 -22.86 17.05
N LEU A 32 -9.79 -21.77 16.41
CA LEU A 32 -10.75 -21.73 15.32
C LEU A 32 -10.02 -21.36 14.04
N LEU A 33 -10.03 -22.26 13.07
CA LEU A 33 -9.47 -22.03 11.75
C LEU A 33 -10.58 -21.60 10.78
N LEU A 34 -10.39 -20.43 10.17
CA LEU A 34 -11.24 -19.90 9.11
C LEU A 34 -10.52 -20.03 7.77
N ASN A 35 -11.10 -20.78 6.84
CA ASN A 35 -10.58 -20.94 5.49
C ASN A 35 -11.59 -20.48 4.45
N GLY A 36 -11.15 -19.77 3.43
CA GLY A 36 -12.05 -19.36 2.37
C GLY A 36 -11.55 -18.23 1.51
N SER A 37 -12.46 -17.36 1.09
CA SER A 37 -12.16 -16.23 0.20
C SER A 37 -12.65 -14.91 0.77
N LEU A 38 -11.91 -13.84 0.46
CA LEU A 38 -12.23 -12.46 0.80
C LEU A 38 -12.18 -11.60 -0.47
N GLN A 39 -13.02 -10.59 -0.54
CA GLN A 39 -13.02 -9.60 -1.61
C GLN A 39 -13.55 -8.25 -1.13
N ALA A 40 -12.88 -7.17 -1.50
CA ALA A 40 -13.36 -5.81 -1.30
C ALA A 40 -12.77 -4.86 -2.35
N THR A 41 -13.48 -3.78 -2.65
CA THR A 41 -13.02 -2.73 -3.57
C THR A 41 -12.63 -1.48 -2.80
N PHE A 42 -11.47 -0.97 -3.12
CA PHE A 42 -10.92 0.25 -2.53
C PHE A 42 -10.73 1.32 -3.61
N GLU A 43 -10.88 2.57 -3.23
CA GLU A 43 -10.41 3.71 -4.00
C GLU A 43 -9.04 4.10 -3.47
N LEU A 44 -8.04 4.10 -4.35
CA LEU A 44 -6.65 4.35 -4.03
C LEU A 44 -6.16 5.57 -4.79
N THR A 45 -5.21 6.28 -4.23
CA THR A 45 -4.52 7.37 -4.93
C THR A 45 -3.27 6.82 -5.61
N CYS A 46 -3.17 7.02 -6.93
CA CYS A 46 -2.01 6.62 -7.70
C CYS A 46 -0.76 7.39 -7.26
N MET A 47 0.29 6.68 -6.88
CA MET A 47 1.55 7.29 -6.44
C MET A 47 2.29 8.04 -7.56
N ARG A 48 1.93 7.79 -8.82
CA ARG A 48 2.59 8.38 -9.99
C ARG A 48 1.82 9.58 -10.55
N SER A 49 0.52 9.43 -10.77
CA SER A 49 -0.32 10.46 -11.40
C SER A 49 -1.12 11.29 -10.40
N LEU A 50 -1.17 10.87 -9.12
CA LEU A 50 -1.98 11.46 -8.04
C LEU A 50 -3.49 11.44 -8.30
N HIS A 51 -3.95 10.68 -9.27
CA HIS A 51 -5.37 10.47 -9.52
C HIS A 51 -5.92 9.31 -8.70
N SER A 52 -7.16 9.41 -8.27
CA SER A 52 -7.87 8.31 -7.63
C SER A 52 -8.31 7.27 -8.67
N PHE A 53 -8.21 6.00 -8.29
CA PHE A 53 -8.68 4.88 -9.08
C PHE A 53 -9.22 3.78 -8.17
N LYS A 54 -10.06 2.89 -8.72
CA LYS A 54 -10.62 1.77 -7.98
C LYS A 54 -9.84 0.49 -8.26
N GLN A 55 -9.60 -0.26 -7.20
CA GLN A 55 -8.98 -1.57 -7.28
C GLN A 55 -9.71 -2.56 -6.39
N THR A 56 -10.10 -3.69 -6.96
CA THR A 56 -10.69 -4.80 -6.24
C THR A 56 -9.59 -5.75 -5.78
N ILE A 57 -9.48 -5.91 -4.47
CA ILE A 57 -8.60 -6.88 -3.85
C ILE A 57 -9.39 -8.17 -3.66
N SER A 58 -8.89 -9.26 -4.24
CA SER A 58 -9.52 -10.56 -4.17
C SER A 58 -8.53 -11.61 -3.69
N MET A 59 -8.84 -12.23 -2.58
CA MET A 59 -8.08 -13.33 -1.97
C MET A 59 -8.89 -14.62 -2.12
N PRO A 60 -8.61 -15.45 -3.12
CA PRO A 60 -9.37 -16.68 -3.36
C PRO A 60 -9.12 -17.76 -2.30
N SER A 61 -8.03 -17.63 -1.56
CA SER A 61 -7.65 -18.56 -0.50
C SER A 61 -7.01 -17.79 0.65
N VAL A 62 -7.70 -17.74 1.76
CA VAL A 62 -7.21 -17.18 3.02
C VAL A 62 -7.37 -18.22 4.13
N ALA A 63 -6.44 -18.24 5.08
CA ALA A 63 -6.49 -19.09 6.26
C ALA A 63 -6.14 -18.26 7.49
N VAL A 64 -7.09 -18.10 8.38
CA VAL A 64 -6.96 -17.32 9.62
C VAL A 64 -7.19 -18.23 10.82
N SER A 65 -6.26 -18.22 11.77
CA SER A 65 -6.41 -18.92 13.05
C SER A 65 -6.73 -17.93 14.16
N ILE A 66 -7.74 -18.25 14.95
CA ILE A 66 -8.19 -17.42 16.07
C ILE A 66 -8.22 -18.27 17.33
N GLU A 67 -7.56 -17.82 18.39
CA GLU A 67 -7.63 -18.49 19.69
C GLU A 67 -9.03 -18.33 20.31
N LEU A 68 -9.58 -19.44 20.76
CA LEU A 68 -10.85 -19.48 21.48
C LEU A 68 -10.64 -19.03 22.93
N GLY A 69 -11.16 -17.85 23.25
CA GLY A 69 -11.24 -17.41 24.65
C GLY A 69 -12.23 -18.23 25.47
N ASN A 70 -12.22 -18.02 26.78
CA ASN A 70 -13.12 -18.73 27.71
C ASN A 70 -14.59 -18.36 27.53
N ASP A 71 -14.91 -17.30 26.82
CA ASP A 71 -16.26 -16.74 26.68
C ASP A 71 -17.11 -17.43 25.58
N GLY A 72 -16.46 -18.26 24.74
CA GLY A 72 -17.12 -19.01 23.67
C GLY A 72 -17.70 -18.15 22.54
N ILE A 73 -17.47 -16.84 22.56
CA ILE A 73 -17.90 -15.89 21.52
C ILE A 73 -16.64 -15.33 20.88
N ILE A 74 -16.60 -15.34 19.53
CA ILE A 74 -15.49 -14.79 18.74
C ILE A 74 -16.06 -13.83 17.72
N ASP A 75 -15.41 -12.66 17.61
CA ASP A 75 -15.58 -11.77 16.49
C ASP A 75 -14.40 -11.94 15.52
N PRO A 76 -14.60 -12.53 14.34
CA PRO A 76 -13.53 -12.72 13.36
C PRO A 76 -13.24 -11.45 12.54
N ALA A 77 -14.08 -10.41 12.66
CA ALA A 77 -13.99 -9.22 11.80
C ALA A 77 -12.62 -8.51 11.86
N PRO A 78 -11.98 -8.34 13.04
CA PRO A 78 -10.66 -7.71 13.11
C PRO A 78 -9.59 -8.47 12.32
N GLN A 79 -9.54 -9.80 12.45
CA GLN A 79 -8.56 -10.65 11.77
C GLN A 79 -8.79 -10.69 10.26
N ILE A 80 -10.04 -10.85 9.83
CA ILE A 80 -10.41 -10.84 8.40
C ILE A 80 -10.08 -9.48 7.77
N ARG A 81 -10.31 -8.40 8.50
CA ARG A 81 -9.96 -7.04 8.08
C ARG A 81 -8.44 -6.91 7.88
N GLU A 82 -7.67 -7.38 8.84
CA GLU A 82 -6.20 -7.32 8.79
C GLU A 82 -5.66 -8.05 7.57
N GLU A 83 -6.14 -9.25 7.30
CA GLU A 83 -5.71 -10.05 6.14
C GLU A 83 -5.88 -9.30 4.82
N ILE A 84 -7.07 -8.73 4.57
CA ILE A 84 -7.31 -8.04 3.29
C ILE A 84 -6.57 -6.70 3.20
N LEU A 85 -6.33 -6.01 4.33
CA LEU A 85 -5.57 -4.76 4.33
C LEU A 85 -4.09 -4.98 4.05
N LEU A 86 -3.53 -6.13 4.43
CA LEU A 86 -2.15 -6.51 4.13
C LEU A 86 -1.92 -6.76 2.63
N GLU A 87 -2.97 -7.09 1.87
CA GLU A 87 -2.90 -7.27 0.43
C GLU A 87 -2.96 -5.96 -0.37
N LEU A 88 -3.23 -4.83 0.30
CA LEU A 88 -3.22 -3.54 -0.39
C LEU A 88 -1.82 -3.22 -0.93
N PRO A 89 -1.73 -2.70 -2.17
CA PRO A 89 -0.44 -2.36 -2.76
C PRO A 89 0.23 -1.21 -2.00
N THR A 90 1.51 -1.37 -1.69
CA THR A 90 2.34 -0.29 -1.08
C THR A 90 2.57 0.89 -2.02
N ASN A 91 2.55 0.64 -3.32
CA ASN A 91 2.74 1.65 -4.37
C ASN A 91 1.60 1.54 -5.39
N PRO A 92 0.39 2.01 -5.06
CA PRO A 92 -0.76 1.89 -5.95
C PRO A 92 -0.55 2.68 -7.24
N ARG A 93 -0.87 2.06 -8.37
CA ARG A 93 -0.81 2.66 -9.71
C ARG A 93 -2.13 2.50 -10.43
N CYS A 94 -2.57 3.54 -11.12
CA CYS A 94 -3.83 3.51 -11.85
C CYS A 94 -3.86 2.49 -13.01
N GLU A 95 -2.70 2.05 -13.50
CA GLU A 95 -2.58 0.98 -14.48
C GLU A 95 -2.95 -0.41 -13.94
N ASP A 96 -2.85 -0.59 -12.60
CA ASP A 96 -3.16 -1.85 -11.90
C ASP A 96 -4.61 -1.91 -11.37
N GLY A 97 -5.39 -0.85 -11.59
CA GLY A 97 -6.78 -0.76 -11.15
C GLY A 97 -7.75 -1.61 -11.98
N ASP A 98 -9.00 -1.69 -11.52
CA ASP A 98 -10.08 -2.42 -12.20
C ASP A 98 -10.39 -1.87 -13.60
N SER A 99 -10.12 -0.57 -13.81
CA SER A 99 -10.17 0.10 -15.10
C SER A 99 -8.81 0.71 -15.38
N PRO A 100 -7.88 -0.05 -15.98
CA PRO A 100 -6.53 0.43 -16.24
C PRO A 100 -6.54 1.74 -17.02
N ALA A 101 -5.86 2.76 -16.50
CA ALA A 101 -5.72 4.05 -17.13
C ALA A 101 -4.25 4.36 -17.40
N ASN A 102 -4.00 5.28 -18.35
CA ASN A 102 -2.65 5.74 -18.61
C ASN A 102 -2.11 6.51 -17.39
N CYS A 103 -1.05 5.98 -16.80
CA CYS A 103 -0.47 6.49 -15.56
C CYS A 103 0.63 7.51 -15.87
N GLU A 104 0.25 8.61 -16.51
CA GLU A 104 1.19 9.69 -16.85
C GLU A 104 1.35 10.68 -15.68
N ILE A 105 2.59 11.10 -15.48
CA ILE A 105 2.89 12.17 -14.52
C ILE A 105 2.46 13.50 -15.15
N ASP A 106 1.66 14.28 -14.43
CA ASP A 106 1.33 15.64 -14.86
C ASP A 106 2.62 16.46 -15.00
N PRO A 107 2.90 17.06 -16.18
CA PRO A 107 4.11 17.82 -16.43
C PRO A 107 4.40 18.92 -15.41
N LYS A 108 3.38 19.43 -14.72
CA LYS A 108 3.57 20.45 -13.66
C LYS A 108 4.38 19.94 -12.46
N TYR A 109 4.40 18.60 -12.25
CA TYR A 109 5.18 17.97 -11.16
C TYR A 109 6.56 17.48 -11.61
N LEU A 110 6.86 17.59 -12.92
CA LEU A 110 8.18 17.27 -13.44
C LEU A 110 9.07 18.50 -13.27
N ALA A 111 10.09 18.39 -12.43
CA ALA A 111 11.20 19.35 -12.44
C ALA A 111 12.00 19.13 -13.73
N VAL A 112 11.68 19.90 -14.75
CA VAL A 112 12.51 19.94 -15.98
C VAL A 112 13.55 21.01 -15.75
N ASP A 113 14.83 20.62 -15.72
CA ASP A 113 15.93 21.57 -15.88
C ASP A 113 15.75 22.23 -17.25
N LYS A 114 15.24 23.46 -17.24
CA LYS A 114 15.20 24.24 -18.46
C LYS A 114 16.67 24.51 -18.87
N PRO A 115 17.09 24.11 -20.09
CA PRO A 115 18.35 24.56 -20.56
C PRO A 115 18.31 26.10 -20.52
N THR A 116 19.16 26.70 -19.75
CA THR A 116 19.35 28.15 -19.75
C THR A 116 19.88 28.53 -21.14
N ASP A 117 19.01 29.13 -21.95
CA ASP A 117 19.32 29.57 -23.32
C ASP A 117 20.16 30.86 -23.31
N ASP A 118 20.71 31.22 -22.19
CA ASP A 118 21.66 32.30 -22.03
C ASP A 118 23.06 31.70 -22.04
N GLY A 119 23.78 31.80 -23.15
CA GLY A 119 25.14 31.32 -23.36
C GLY A 119 26.20 31.86 -22.38
N VAL A 120 25.84 31.93 -21.12
CA VAL A 120 26.74 32.16 -19.99
C VAL A 120 27.15 30.78 -19.49
N GLU A 121 28.38 30.37 -19.78
CA GLU A 121 28.99 29.26 -19.09
C GLU A 121 28.81 29.46 -17.58
N PRO A 122 28.17 28.51 -16.86
CA PRO A 122 28.09 28.63 -15.42
C PRO A 122 29.52 28.69 -14.88
N ALA A 123 29.83 29.76 -14.14
CA ALA A 123 31.08 29.84 -13.40
C ALA A 123 31.22 28.53 -12.58
N PRO A 124 32.41 27.92 -12.52
CA PRO A 124 32.62 26.69 -11.79
C PRO A 124 32.09 26.89 -10.36
N ALA A 125 31.07 26.11 -9.99
CA ALA A 125 30.54 26.19 -8.66
C ALA A 125 31.69 25.95 -7.67
N PRO A 126 31.83 26.76 -6.60
CA PRO A 126 32.83 26.51 -5.59
C PRO A 126 32.68 25.06 -5.12
N GLU A 127 33.78 24.31 -5.17
CA GLU A 127 33.81 22.92 -4.71
C GLU A 127 33.27 22.91 -3.27
N LYS A 128 32.01 22.50 -3.14
CA LYS A 128 31.44 22.23 -1.80
C LYS A 128 32.24 21.09 -1.24
N PRO A 129 32.78 21.23 -0.03
CA PRO A 129 33.48 20.12 0.61
C PRO A 129 32.58 18.90 0.57
N ASN A 130 33.11 17.78 0.08
CA ASN A 130 32.38 16.53 -0.02
C ASN A 130 31.80 16.17 1.36
N PRO A 131 30.47 16.24 1.58
CA PRO A 131 29.90 15.93 2.91
C PRO A 131 30.13 14.48 3.32
N TRP A 132 30.50 13.62 2.37
CA TRP A 132 30.79 12.21 2.58
C TRP A 132 32.29 11.91 2.76
N GLY A 133 33.16 12.91 2.67
CA GLY A 133 34.61 12.74 2.81
C GLY A 133 35.02 12.15 4.17
N ALA A 134 34.16 12.30 5.19
CA ALA A 134 34.39 11.66 6.48
C ALA A 134 34.24 10.11 6.43
N LEU A 135 33.55 9.59 5.42
CA LEU A 135 33.39 8.14 5.25
C LEU A 135 34.65 7.49 4.69
N ASP A 136 35.46 8.24 3.96
CA ASP A 136 36.72 7.73 3.39
C ASP A 136 37.75 7.42 4.50
N ALA A 137 37.54 7.97 5.71
CA ALA A 137 38.34 7.68 6.90
C ALA A 137 37.96 6.35 7.60
N PHE A 138 36.85 5.72 7.21
CA PHE A 138 36.44 4.38 7.64
C PHE A 138 37.02 3.28 6.76
N ASP A 139 38.25 3.46 6.28
CA ASP A 139 38.94 2.37 5.65
C ASP A 139 39.23 1.28 6.69
N SER A 140 38.70 0.10 6.44
CA SER A 140 38.76 -1.08 7.28
C SER A 140 40.18 -1.33 7.77
N GLN A 141 40.40 -1.12 9.06
CA GLN A 141 41.52 -1.76 9.73
C GLN A 141 41.14 -3.24 9.90
N ASP A 142 41.62 -4.03 8.98
CA ASP A 142 41.83 -5.46 9.23
C ASP A 142 43.01 -5.64 10.20
#